data_561efb7edd66ad39af2e88285809e249
#
_entry.id   561efb7edd66ad39af2e88285809e249
#
_cell.length_a   1.000
_cell.length_b   1.000
_cell.length_c   1.000
_cell.angle_alpha   90.00
_cell.angle_beta   90.00
_cell.angle_gamma   90.00
#
_symmetry.space_group_name_H-M   'P 1'
#
loop_
_entity.id
_entity.type
_entity.pdbx_description
1 polymer ?
#
loop_
_entity_poly.entity_id
_entity_poly.type
_entity_poly.pdbx_seq_one_letter_code
_entity_poly.pdbx_strand_id
1 'polypeptide(L)'
;LYGMALGWGGLALVVYLGKKLMGIKRFEFSQAHEWYLREPESEEEQLCFVLKMPREDVEGEFEEDTYAWGDLFFRDYDRLEIEGHGILKDGERTRATRIVISREMVQMGGEEYSIAEIKSLEGKATRVMVPREAMGDGDPPLLGLIGAFIGWHGVVFALFAACIFAILWAIPARIGFGRQLPFGPFLALGGAAWIFGGWILWEWYFESLAGFAHSAQGGR
;
A
#
# COMPACT_ATOMS: atom_id res chain seq x y z
N LEU A 1 22.13 2.24 19.63
CA LEU A 1 22.04 3.37 18.68
C LEU A 1 22.16 2.92 17.22
N TYR A 2 23.14 2.07 16.84
CA TYR A 2 23.30 1.60 15.45
C TYR A 2 22.10 0.78 14.96
N GLY A 3 21.55 -0.11 15.78
CA GLY A 3 20.36 -0.89 15.45
C GLY A 3 19.12 -0.02 15.21
N MET A 4 18.91 0.98 16.03
CA MET A 4 17.83 1.95 15.88
C MET A 4 17.97 2.76 14.59
N ALA A 5 19.18 3.28 14.33
CA ALA A 5 19.45 4.07 13.13
C ALA A 5 19.28 3.24 11.84
N LEU A 6 19.76 1.99 11.85
CA LEU A 6 19.62 1.08 10.73
C LEU A 6 18.14 0.69 10.51
N GLY A 7 17.43 0.33 11.58
CA GLY A 7 16.02 -0.08 11.49
C GLY A 7 15.14 1.05 10.97
N TRP A 8 15.20 2.21 11.61
CA TRP A 8 14.42 3.37 11.20
C TRP A 8 14.86 3.92 9.84
N GLY A 9 16.15 4.22 9.69
CA GLY A 9 16.68 4.85 8.48
C GLY A 9 16.67 3.94 7.28
N GLY A 10 17.01 2.66 7.44
CA GLY A 10 16.99 1.67 6.37
C GLY A 10 15.59 1.43 5.83
N LEU A 11 14.61 1.21 6.71
CA LEU A 11 13.23 0.99 6.29
C LEU A 11 12.58 2.28 5.76
N ALA A 12 12.88 3.44 6.36
CA ALA A 12 12.42 4.73 5.83
C ALA A 12 12.93 5.00 4.41
N LEU A 13 14.18 4.62 4.12
CA LEU A 13 14.74 4.71 2.78
C LEU A 13 14.01 3.79 1.79
N VAL A 14 13.73 2.54 2.19
CA VAL A 14 12.97 1.58 1.37
C VAL A 14 11.56 2.10 1.10
N VAL A 15 10.87 2.62 2.11
CA VAL A 15 9.55 3.25 1.97
C VAL A 15 9.62 4.45 1.01
N TYR A 16 10.60 5.32 1.18
CA TYR A 16 10.79 6.49 0.31
C TYR A 16 11.02 6.09 -1.15
N LEU A 17 11.91 5.12 -1.40
CA LEU A 17 12.17 4.61 -2.74
C LEU A 17 10.96 3.89 -3.33
N GLY A 18 10.26 3.07 -2.53
CA GLY A 18 9.03 2.39 -2.93
C GLY A 18 7.94 3.37 -3.35
N LYS A 19 7.76 4.45 -2.60
CA LYS A 19 6.82 5.53 -2.94
C LYS A 19 7.18 6.23 -4.25
N LYS A 20 8.46 6.49 -4.46
CA LYS A 20 8.93 7.13 -5.70
C LYS A 20 8.76 6.23 -6.94
N LEU A 21 8.89 4.92 -6.78
CA LEU A 21 8.83 3.96 -7.88
C LEU A 21 7.41 3.41 -8.11
N MET A 22 6.60 3.26 -7.06
CA MET A 22 5.31 2.54 -7.10
C MET A 22 4.13 3.31 -6.50
N GLY A 23 4.32 4.58 -6.12
CA GLY A 23 3.35 5.36 -5.33
C GLY A 23 2.03 5.71 -6.04
N ILE A 24 1.83 5.33 -7.31
CA ILE A 24 0.62 5.59 -8.07
C ILE A 24 0.24 4.34 -8.86
N LYS A 25 -0.94 3.80 -8.60
CA LYS A 25 -1.52 2.74 -9.43
C LYS A 25 -2.29 3.40 -10.58
N ARG A 26 -1.85 3.13 -11.80
CA ARG A 26 -2.50 3.65 -13.02
C ARG A 26 -3.33 2.55 -13.65
N PHE A 27 -4.59 2.85 -13.86
CA PHE A 27 -5.50 2.04 -14.65
C PHE A 27 -5.77 2.77 -15.96
N GLU A 28 -5.50 2.12 -17.07
CA GLU A 28 -5.84 2.59 -18.40
C GLU A 28 -6.78 1.57 -19.03
N PHE A 29 -7.95 2.04 -19.46
CA PHE A 29 -8.99 1.19 -19.96
C PHE A 29 -9.20 1.41 -21.47
N SER A 30 -9.33 0.32 -22.23
CA SER A 30 -9.68 0.37 -23.65
C SER A 30 -11.13 0.84 -23.87
N GLN A 31 -11.99 0.61 -22.89
CA GLN A 31 -13.38 1.09 -22.84
C GLN A 31 -13.60 1.85 -21.53
N ALA A 32 -14.51 2.83 -21.56
CA ALA A 32 -14.79 3.62 -20.37
C ALA A 32 -15.55 2.79 -19.33
N HIS A 33 -15.05 2.75 -18.10
CA HIS A 33 -15.63 2.04 -16.97
C HIS A 33 -16.35 2.99 -16.03
N GLU A 34 -17.46 2.52 -15.46
CA GLU A 34 -18.25 3.29 -14.52
C GLU A 34 -17.53 3.39 -13.19
N TRP A 35 -17.60 4.57 -12.59
CA TRP A 35 -17.12 4.86 -11.25
C TRP A 35 -18.08 5.79 -10.54
N TYR A 36 -18.13 5.72 -9.23
CA TYR A 36 -18.94 6.59 -8.40
C TYR A 36 -18.38 6.72 -6.99
N LEU A 37 -18.76 7.79 -6.31
CA LEU A 37 -18.55 7.93 -4.88
C LEU A 37 -19.77 7.34 -4.16
N ARG A 38 -19.52 6.41 -3.23
CA ARG A 38 -20.55 5.83 -2.36
C ARG A 38 -20.51 6.57 -1.02
N GLU A 39 -21.62 7.20 -0.67
CA GLU A 39 -21.79 7.78 0.65
C GLU A 39 -21.87 6.69 1.73
N PRO A 40 -21.41 6.99 2.97
CA PRO A 40 -21.54 6.07 4.08
C PRO A 40 -23.03 5.84 4.41
N GLU A 41 -23.42 4.57 4.59
CA GLU A 41 -24.77 4.19 5.00
C GLU A 41 -24.96 4.29 6.53
N SER A 42 -23.86 4.35 7.29
CA SER A 42 -23.84 4.47 8.75
C SER A 42 -22.73 5.42 9.22
N GLU A 43 -22.81 5.91 10.47
CA GLU A 43 -21.79 6.77 11.07
C GLU A 43 -20.40 6.08 11.22
N GLU A 44 -20.34 4.75 11.17
CA GLU A 44 -19.11 3.98 11.23
C GLU A 44 -18.46 3.76 9.86
N GLU A 45 -19.20 3.99 8.78
CA GLU A 45 -18.72 3.85 7.42
C GLU A 45 -18.06 5.13 6.92
N GLN A 46 -17.12 4.98 6.01
CA GLN A 46 -16.44 6.10 5.35
C GLN A 46 -16.90 6.22 3.91
N LEU A 47 -16.79 7.43 3.37
CA LEU A 47 -16.94 7.65 1.93
C LEU A 47 -16.02 6.69 1.18
N CYS A 48 -16.50 6.08 0.11
CA CYS A 48 -15.76 5.13 -0.70
C CYS A 48 -15.75 5.54 -2.17
N PHE A 49 -14.62 5.37 -2.82
CA PHE A 49 -14.52 5.41 -4.27
C PHE A 49 -14.72 4.00 -4.82
N VAL A 50 -15.68 3.83 -5.72
CA VAL A 50 -16.01 2.55 -6.34
C VAL A 50 -15.72 2.62 -7.82
N LEU A 51 -14.94 1.66 -8.31
CA LEU A 51 -14.64 1.49 -9.74
C LEU A 51 -15.14 0.14 -10.20
N LYS A 52 -16.03 0.12 -11.19
CA LYS A 52 -16.54 -1.11 -11.80
C LYS A 52 -15.57 -1.60 -12.86
N MET A 53 -14.97 -2.76 -12.63
CA MET A 53 -14.09 -3.40 -13.59
C MET A 53 -14.72 -4.66 -14.17
N PRO A 54 -14.46 -4.97 -15.45
CA PRO A 54 -14.92 -6.23 -16.02
C PRO A 54 -14.20 -7.38 -15.32
N ARG A 55 -14.94 -8.39 -14.99
CA ARG A 55 -14.39 -9.60 -14.39
C ARG A 55 -13.66 -10.42 -15.45
N GLU A 56 -12.42 -10.81 -15.17
CA GLU A 56 -11.61 -11.57 -16.14
C GLU A 56 -12.14 -12.99 -16.40
N ASP A 57 -12.88 -13.54 -15.43
CA ASP A 57 -13.32 -14.94 -15.45
C ASP A 57 -14.68 -15.15 -16.13
N VAL A 58 -15.51 -14.11 -16.24
CA VAL A 58 -16.88 -14.22 -16.75
C VAL A 58 -17.25 -13.02 -17.62
N GLU A 59 -17.51 -13.26 -18.89
CA GLU A 59 -17.88 -12.23 -19.86
C GLU A 59 -19.23 -11.60 -19.50
N GLY A 60 -19.23 -10.29 -19.23
CA GLY A 60 -20.43 -9.53 -18.87
C GLY A 60 -20.68 -9.31 -17.39
N GLU A 61 -19.89 -9.89 -16.49
CA GLU A 61 -19.92 -9.56 -15.07
C GLU A 61 -18.90 -8.47 -14.73
N PHE A 62 -19.28 -7.57 -13.81
CA PHE A 62 -18.42 -6.51 -13.30
C PHE A 62 -18.11 -6.78 -11.85
N GLU A 63 -16.86 -6.59 -11.47
CA GLU A 63 -16.40 -6.58 -10.09
C GLU A 63 -16.25 -5.12 -9.64
N GLU A 64 -16.71 -4.82 -8.42
CA GLU A 64 -16.56 -3.50 -7.83
C GLU A 64 -15.29 -3.45 -7.00
N ASP A 65 -14.30 -2.73 -7.48
CA ASP A 65 -13.12 -2.36 -6.68
C ASP A 65 -13.49 -1.16 -5.82
N THR A 66 -13.59 -1.39 -4.51
CA THR A 66 -13.97 -0.37 -3.53
C THR A 66 -12.73 0.08 -2.76
N TYR A 67 -12.51 1.39 -2.74
CA TYR A 67 -11.42 2.04 -2.02
C TYR A 67 -12.01 2.94 -0.94
N ALA A 68 -11.69 2.66 0.32
CA ALA A 68 -12.09 3.52 1.43
C ALA A 68 -11.37 4.87 1.36
N TRP A 69 -12.04 5.95 1.77
CA TRP A 69 -11.50 7.30 1.70
C TRP A 69 -10.20 7.47 2.48
N GLY A 70 -10.11 6.84 3.66
CA GLY A 70 -8.91 6.85 4.47
C GLY A 70 -7.73 6.12 3.83
N ASP A 71 -7.98 5.11 2.99
CA ASP A 71 -6.95 4.35 2.27
C ASP A 71 -6.47 5.07 1.01
N LEU A 72 -7.29 5.98 0.46
CA LEU A 72 -6.94 6.77 -0.71
C LEU A 72 -6.15 8.02 -0.35
N PHE A 73 -6.54 8.71 0.72
CA PHE A 73 -5.99 10.01 1.10
C PHE A 73 -5.31 9.94 2.46
N PHE A 74 -4.17 9.27 2.49
CA PHE A 74 -3.36 9.14 3.69
C PHE A 74 -2.64 10.45 4.03
N ARG A 75 -2.29 11.22 2.98
CA ARG A 75 -1.56 12.49 3.08
C ARG A 75 -2.30 13.61 2.39
N ASP A 76 -2.04 14.84 2.82
CA ASP A 76 -2.67 16.04 2.25
C ASP A 76 -2.35 16.28 0.77
N TYR A 77 -1.26 15.67 0.26
CA TYR A 77 -0.87 15.77 -1.15
C TYR A 77 -1.31 14.58 -2.02
N ASP A 78 -1.92 13.56 -1.44
CA ASP A 78 -2.48 12.45 -2.21
C ASP A 78 -3.61 12.96 -3.10
N ARG A 79 -3.62 12.53 -4.35
CA ARG A 79 -4.59 12.94 -5.37
C ARG A 79 -5.07 11.73 -6.12
N LEU A 80 -6.38 11.59 -6.21
CA LEU A 80 -7.05 10.66 -7.10
C LEU A 80 -7.36 11.41 -8.40
N GLU A 81 -6.78 10.98 -9.50
CA GLU A 81 -7.01 11.60 -10.79
C GLU A 81 -7.85 10.67 -11.67
N ILE A 82 -8.92 11.20 -12.23
CA ILE A 82 -9.83 10.48 -13.09
C ILE A 82 -9.94 11.23 -14.41
N GLU A 83 -9.61 10.57 -15.50
CA GLU A 83 -9.86 11.07 -16.85
C GLU A 83 -11.00 10.26 -17.48
N GLY A 84 -11.98 10.97 -18.06
CA GLY A 84 -13.14 10.30 -18.63
C GLY A 84 -14.19 11.26 -19.18
N HIS A 85 -15.41 10.79 -19.24
CA HIS A 85 -16.53 11.57 -19.78
C HIS A 85 -17.84 11.20 -19.08
N GLY A 86 -18.88 12.01 -19.34
CA GLY A 86 -20.22 11.74 -18.79
C GLY A 86 -20.27 11.90 -17.28
N ILE A 87 -19.46 12.80 -16.73
CA ILE A 87 -19.38 13.04 -15.30
C ILE A 87 -20.64 13.78 -14.85
N LEU A 88 -21.28 13.23 -13.84
CA LEU A 88 -22.45 13.79 -13.18
C LEU A 88 -22.07 14.22 -11.77
N LYS A 89 -22.33 15.47 -11.46
CA LYS A 89 -22.24 16.04 -10.10
C LYS A 89 -23.66 16.37 -9.66
N ASP A 90 -24.12 15.77 -8.58
CA ASP A 90 -25.46 15.97 -8.04
C ASP A 90 -26.60 15.78 -9.08
N GLY A 91 -26.37 14.85 -10.05
CA GLY A 91 -27.27 14.58 -11.17
C GLY A 91 -27.12 15.54 -12.37
N GLU A 92 -26.32 16.60 -12.26
CA GLU A 92 -26.07 17.52 -13.35
C GLU A 92 -24.81 17.13 -14.13
N ARG A 93 -24.94 17.11 -15.47
CA ARG A 93 -23.82 16.74 -16.34
C ARG A 93 -22.79 17.87 -16.46
N THR A 94 -21.58 17.58 -16.06
CA THR A 94 -20.43 18.49 -16.24
C THR A 94 -19.72 18.24 -17.58
N ARG A 95 -19.07 19.29 -18.11
CA ARG A 95 -18.21 19.21 -19.30
C ARG A 95 -16.78 18.78 -18.98
N ALA A 96 -16.46 18.57 -17.70
CA ALA A 96 -15.13 18.19 -17.30
C ALA A 96 -14.77 16.81 -17.86
N THR A 97 -13.57 16.69 -18.39
CA THR A 97 -12.99 15.42 -18.86
C THR A 97 -11.91 14.90 -17.90
N ARG A 98 -11.50 15.71 -16.95
CA ARG A 98 -10.54 15.36 -15.89
C ARG A 98 -11.03 15.89 -14.55
N ILE A 99 -10.97 15.03 -13.56
CA ILE A 99 -11.24 15.35 -12.17
C ILE A 99 -10.01 15.02 -11.36
N VAL A 100 -9.68 15.90 -10.43
CA VAL A 100 -8.66 15.67 -9.41
C VAL A 100 -9.34 15.77 -8.06
N ILE A 101 -9.35 14.66 -7.33
CA ILE A 101 -9.95 14.57 -6.01
C ILE A 101 -8.81 14.54 -4.98
N SER A 102 -8.91 15.37 -3.99
CA SER A 102 -8.08 15.36 -2.78
C SER A 102 -8.96 15.00 -1.58
N ARG A 103 -8.36 14.95 -0.41
CA ARG A 103 -9.07 14.57 0.83
C ARG A 103 -10.33 15.40 1.10
N GLU A 104 -10.30 16.70 0.80
CA GLU A 104 -11.36 17.66 1.13
C GLU A 104 -11.98 18.35 -0.09
N MET A 105 -11.28 18.32 -1.22
CA MET A 105 -11.62 19.12 -2.40
C MET A 105 -11.67 18.27 -3.66
N VAL A 106 -12.59 18.63 -4.53
CA VAL A 106 -12.73 18.09 -5.89
C VAL A 106 -12.52 19.22 -6.89
N GLN A 107 -11.52 19.09 -7.73
CA GLN A 107 -11.24 20.01 -8.81
C GLN A 107 -11.74 19.45 -10.13
N MET A 108 -12.67 20.14 -10.78
CA MET A 108 -13.22 19.76 -12.08
C MET A 108 -13.56 20.99 -12.93
N GLY A 109 -13.19 20.93 -14.22
CA GLY A 109 -13.50 22.02 -15.16
C GLY A 109 -12.84 23.36 -14.84
N GLY A 110 -11.82 23.40 -13.96
CA GLY A 110 -11.16 24.63 -13.50
C GLY A 110 -11.77 25.23 -12.24
N GLU A 111 -12.81 24.62 -11.69
CA GLU A 111 -13.46 25.03 -10.43
C GLU A 111 -13.14 24.02 -9.32
N GLU A 112 -13.12 24.51 -8.08
CA GLU A 112 -12.88 23.69 -6.89
C GLU A 112 -14.17 23.64 -6.05
N TYR A 113 -14.51 22.43 -5.63
CA TYR A 113 -15.68 22.16 -4.81
C TYR A 113 -15.27 21.43 -3.54
N SER A 114 -15.91 21.72 -2.43
CA SER A 114 -15.74 20.93 -1.22
C SER A 114 -16.40 19.57 -1.38
N ILE A 115 -15.71 18.48 -0.98
CA ILE A 115 -16.29 17.13 -1.03
C ILE A 115 -17.55 17.03 -0.17
N ALA A 116 -17.61 17.79 0.93
CA ALA A 116 -18.76 17.82 1.83
C ALA A 116 -20.02 18.46 1.21
N GLU A 117 -19.87 19.25 0.14
CA GLU A 117 -20.99 19.90 -0.56
C GLU A 117 -21.52 19.05 -1.71
N ILE A 118 -20.78 18.00 -2.13
CA ILE A 118 -21.14 17.12 -3.23
C ILE A 118 -21.93 15.93 -2.68
N LYS A 119 -23.20 15.80 -3.08
CA LYS A 119 -24.05 14.67 -2.69
C LYS A 119 -23.80 13.43 -3.51
N SER A 120 -23.53 13.60 -4.80
CA SER A 120 -23.22 12.48 -5.69
C SER A 120 -22.19 12.89 -6.74
N LEU A 121 -21.26 12.01 -7.01
CA LEU A 121 -20.28 12.18 -8.07
C LEU A 121 -20.03 10.84 -8.73
N GLU A 122 -20.34 10.78 -10.03
CA GLU A 122 -20.24 9.56 -10.81
C GLU A 122 -19.86 9.86 -12.26
N GLY A 123 -19.40 8.86 -12.99
CA GLY A 123 -19.06 9.04 -14.40
C GLY A 123 -18.44 7.80 -15.02
N LYS A 124 -17.89 7.99 -16.22
CA LYS A 124 -17.17 6.96 -16.96
C LYS A 124 -15.70 7.36 -17.09
N ALA A 125 -14.81 6.52 -16.59
CA ALA A 125 -13.37 6.72 -16.62
C ALA A 125 -12.70 5.91 -17.72
N THR A 126 -11.80 6.54 -18.45
CA THR A 126 -10.87 5.88 -19.38
C THR A 126 -9.49 5.70 -18.74
N ARG A 127 -9.17 6.56 -17.76
CA ARG A 127 -7.95 6.45 -16.97
C ARG A 127 -8.24 6.83 -15.51
N VAL A 128 -7.72 6.06 -14.59
CA VAL A 128 -7.79 6.33 -13.16
C VAL A 128 -6.40 6.19 -12.56
N MET A 129 -5.96 7.21 -11.84
CA MET A 129 -4.70 7.20 -11.10
C MET A 129 -5.01 7.23 -9.62
N VAL A 130 -4.87 6.08 -8.98
CA VAL A 130 -5.15 5.90 -7.56
C VAL A 130 -3.85 6.07 -6.78
N PRO A 131 -3.78 6.98 -5.79
CA PRO A 131 -2.65 7.06 -4.89
C PRO A 131 -2.55 5.75 -4.12
N ARG A 132 -1.34 5.20 -4.02
CA ARG A 132 -1.10 3.94 -3.33
C ARG A 132 0.00 4.11 -2.32
N GLU A 133 -0.25 3.64 -1.12
CA GLU A 133 0.78 3.52 -0.13
C GLU A 133 1.53 2.20 -0.31
N ALA A 134 2.85 2.27 -0.47
CA ALA A 134 3.68 1.08 -0.62
C ALA A 134 3.88 0.36 0.71
N MET A 135 3.87 1.09 1.84
CA MET A 135 4.09 0.59 3.19
C MET A 135 3.66 1.64 4.21
N GLY A 136 3.14 1.22 5.36
CA GLY A 136 2.71 2.10 6.44
C GLY A 136 3.83 2.98 6.99
N ASP A 137 3.54 4.25 7.25
CA ASP A 137 4.52 5.19 7.83
C ASP A 137 4.92 4.83 9.28
N GLY A 138 4.16 3.95 9.93
CA GLY A 138 4.44 3.41 11.27
C GLY A 138 5.49 2.30 11.31
N ASP A 139 5.76 1.63 10.19
CA ASP A 139 6.69 0.50 10.14
C ASP A 139 8.16 0.91 10.37
N PRO A 140 8.69 2.01 9.79
CA PRO A 140 10.05 2.45 10.07
C PRO A 140 10.32 2.77 11.55
N PRO A 141 9.49 3.58 12.26
CA PRO A 141 9.71 3.82 13.68
C PRO A 141 9.57 2.56 14.54
N LEU A 142 8.67 1.63 14.17
CA LEU A 142 8.53 0.35 14.85
C LEU A 142 9.79 -0.48 14.71
N LEU A 143 10.36 -0.62 13.51
CA LEU A 143 11.61 -1.35 13.30
C LEU A 143 12.79 -0.66 13.97
N GLY A 144 12.79 0.67 14.01
CA GLY A 144 13.78 1.45 14.78
C GLY A 144 13.70 1.17 16.27
N LEU A 145 12.50 1.08 16.84
CA LEU A 145 12.26 0.70 18.23
C LEU A 145 12.78 -0.72 18.50
N ILE A 146 12.40 -1.68 17.68
CA ILE A 146 12.90 -3.06 17.77
C ILE A 146 14.44 -3.07 17.73
N GLY A 147 15.04 -2.33 16.81
CA GLY A 147 16.49 -2.25 16.65
C GLY A 147 17.22 -1.61 17.83
N ALA A 148 16.54 -0.75 18.60
CA ALA A 148 17.11 -0.18 19.82
C ALA A 148 17.34 -1.25 20.90
N PHE A 149 16.50 -2.29 20.94
CA PHE A 149 16.59 -3.38 21.91
C PHE A 149 17.47 -4.55 21.43
N ILE A 150 17.34 -4.95 20.17
CA ILE A 150 17.97 -6.19 19.66
C ILE A 150 19.22 -5.96 18.80
N GLY A 151 19.58 -4.68 18.57
CA GLY A 151 20.77 -4.32 17.79
C GLY A 151 20.60 -4.54 16.28
N TRP A 152 21.66 -4.28 15.51
CA TRP A 152 21.56 -4.26 14.05
C TRP A 152 21.40 -5.65 13.41
N HIS A 153 22.01 -6.69 13.99
CA HIS A 153 21.83 -8.07 13.54
C HIS A 153 20.38 -8.51 13.69
N GLY A 154 19.78 -8.18 14.85
CA GLY A 154 18.39 -8.47 15.13
C GLY A 154 17.43 -7.72 14.18
N VAL A 155 17.75 -6.48 13.78
CA VAL A 155 16.95 -5.73 12.80
C VAL A 155 16.90 -6.44 11.44
N VAL A 156 18.06 -6.87 10.93
CA VAL A 156 18.12 -7.59 9.64
C VAL A 156 17.35 -8.90 9.73
N PHE A 157 17.55 -9.65 10.81
CA PHE A 157 16.80 -10.88 11.04
C PHE A 157 15.29 -10.63 11.16
N ALA A 158 14.88 -9.64 11.96
CA ALA A 158 13.46 -9.32 12.17
C ALA A 158 12.76 -8.92 10.87
N LEU A 159 13.41 -8.13 10.02
CA LEU A 159 12.89 -7.76 8.71
C LEU A 159 12.71 -8.97 7.80
N PHE A 160 13.72 -9.86 7.75
CA PHE A 160 13.65 -11.07 6.95
C PHE A 160 12.57 -12.04 7.45
N ALA A 161 12.52 -12.26 8.77
CA ALA A 161 11.50 -13.09 9.40
C ALA A 161 10.08 -12.52 9.19
N ALA A 162 9.92 -11.20 9.26
CA ALA A 162 8.64 -10.54 8.99
C ALA A 162 8.15 -10.81 7.55
N CYS A 163 9.04 -10.76 6.57
CA CYS A 163 8.69 -11.09 5.18
C CYS A 163 8.22 -12.55 5.06
N ILE A 164 8.90 -13.49 5.72
CA ILE A 164 8.50 -14.92 5.72
C ILE A 164 7.13 -15.07 6.39
N PHE A 165 6.91 -14.49 7.56
CA PHE A 165 5.62 -14.56 8.26
C PHE A 165 4.49 -13.94 7.45
N ALA A 166 4.73 -12.80 6.79
CA ALA A 166 3.76 -12.17 5.91
C ALA A 166 3.36 -13.09 4.74
N ILE A 167 4.32 -13.74 4.10
CA ILE A 167 4.07 -14.69 3.00
C ILE A 167 3.29 -15.91 3.52
N LEU A 168 3.72 -16.48 4.65
CA LEU A 168 3.05 -17.65 5.26
C LEU A 168 1.61 -17.34 5.65
N TRP A 169 1.31 -16.10 6.05
CA TRP A 169 -0.03 -15.66 6.35
C TRP A 169 -0.86 -15.37 5.09
N ALA A 170 -0.27 -14.76 4.08
CA ALA A 170 -0.96 -14.37 2.85
C ALA A 170 -1.50 -15.56 2.06
N ILE A 171 -0.77 -16.69 2.05
CA ILE A 171 -1.15 -17.90 1.31
C ILE A 171 -2.49 -18.48 1.82
N PRO A 172 -2.66 -18.84 3.11
CA PRO A 172 -3.92 -19.40 3.61
C PRO A 172 -5.05 -18.37 3.64
N ALA A 173 -4.74 -17.09 3.84
CA ALA A 173 -5.73 -16.03 3.85
C ALA A 173 -6.25 -15.66 2.45
N ARG A 174 -5.71 -16.29 1.39
CA ARG A 174 -6.05 -16.01 -0.02
C ARG A 174 -6.06 -14.51 -0.33
N ILE A 175 -5.13 -13.78 0.27
CA ILE A 175 -4.98 -12.35 0.02
C ILE A 175 -4.40 -12.19 -1.38
N GLY A 176 -5.23 -11.72 -2.32
CA GLY A 176 -4.82 -11.47 -3.71
C GLY A 176 -3.69 -10.44 -3.83
N PHE A 177 -2.95 -10.53 -4.92
CA PHE A 177 -1.92 -9.54 -5.24
C PHE A 177 -2.55 -8.14 -5.29
N GLY A 178 -2.04 -7.22 -4.46
CA GLY A 178 -2.46 -5.83 -4.46
C GLY A 178 -3.28 -5.39 -3.26
N ARG A 179 -3.74 -6.28 -2.39
CA ARG A 179 -4.31 -5.90 -1.09
C ARG A 179 -3.21 -5.47 -0.12
N GLN A 180 -3.48 -4.42 0.61
CA GLN A 180 -2.57 -3.93 1.65
C GLN A 180 -2.55 -4.90 2.82
N LEU A 181 -1.34 -5.36 3.18
CA LEU A 181 -1.12 -6.19 4.34
C LEU A 181 -0.48 -5.34 5.45
N PRO A 182 -1.04 -5.28 6.66
CA PRO A 182 -0.41 -4.55 7.75
C PRO A 182 0.92 -5.23 8.11
N PHE A 183 2.04 -4.59 7.77
CA PHE A 183 3.38 -5.19 7.96
C PHE A 183 3.88 -5.12 9.39
N GLY A 184 3.42 -4.13 10.18
CA GLY A 184 3.80 -3.93 11.58
C GLY A 184 3.70 -5.17 12.47
N PRO A 185 2.59 -5.92 12.49
CA PRO A 185 2.47 -7.15 13.27
C PRO A 185 3.54 -8.19 12.93
N PHE A 186 3.91 -8.32 11.64
CA PHE A 186 4.96 -9.25 11.22
C PHE A 186 6.35 -8.78 11.62
N LEU A 187 6.60 -7.47 11.64
CA LEU A 187 7.83 -6.90 12.19
C LEU A 187 7.96 -7.20 13.70
N ALA A 188 6.87 -7.03 14.46
CA ALA A 188 6.86 -7.36 15.88
C ALA A 188 7.12 -8.85 16.12
N LEU A 189 6.50 -9.74 15.33
CA LEU A 189 6.77 -11.18 15.38
C LEU A 189 8.22 -11.51 15.01
N GLY A 190 8.79 -10.85 14.02
CA GLY A 190 10.20 -11.00 13.63
C GLY A 190 11.15 -10.60 14.76
N GLY A 191 10.88 -9.48 15.43
CA GLY A 191 11.62 -9.04 16.61
C GLY A 191 11.50 -10.01 17.77
N ALA A 192 10.29 -10.51 18.04
CA ALA A 192 10.06 -11.55 19.05
C ALA A 192 10.82 -12.84 18.72
N ALA A 193 10.76 -13.29 17.47
CA ALA A 193 11.48 -14.49 17.03
C ALA A 193 12.99 -14.40 17.27
N TRP A 194 13.59 -13.22 17.12
CA TRP A 194 14.98 -12.99 17.47
C TRP A 194 15.24 -13.26 18.96
N ILE A 195 14.40 -12.70 19.83
CA ILE A 195 14.53 -12.85 21.29
C ILE A 195 14.35 -14.31 21.72
N PHE A 196 13.42 -15.05 21.08
CA PHE A 196 13.14 -16.46 21.40
C PHE A 196 14.08 -17.47 20.73
N GLY A 197 15.22 -17.04 20.20
CA GLY A 197 16.26 -17.93 19.70
C GLY A 197 16.65 -17.72 18.25
N GLY A 198 16.11 -16.71 17.57
CA GLY A 198 16.49 -16.37 16.19
C GLY A 198 17.99 -16.04 16.04
N TRP A 199 18.63 -15.56 17.10
CA TRP A 199 20.07 -15.34 17.16
C TRP A 199 20.89 -16.62 16.96
N ILE A 200 20.37 -17.79 17.40
CA ILE A 200 21.01 -19.10 17.18
C ILE A 200 21.01 -19.45 15.69
N LEU A 201 19.87 -19.21 15.02
CA LEU A 201 19.75 -19.44 13.57
C LEU A 201 20.67 -18.51 12.78
N TRP A 202 20.81 -17.27 13.25
CA TRP A 202 21.72 -16.30 12.64
C TRP A 202 23.17 -16.73 12.73
N GLU A 203 23.64 -17.13 13.91
CA GLU A 203 25.01 -17.63 14.13
C GLU A 203 25.27 -18.87 13.28
N TRP A 204 24.39 -19.85 13.34
CA TRP A 204 24.50 -21.07 12.54
C TRP A 204 24.59 -20.78 11.03
N TYR A 205 23.78 -19.86 10.52
CA TYR A 205 23.78 -19.49 9.11
C TYR A 205 25.12 -18.86 8.69
N PHE A 206 25.65 -17.93 9.46
CA PHE A 206 26.91 -17.24 9.15
C PHE A 206 28.14 -18.16 9.33
N GLU A 207 28.13 -19.03 10.31
CA GLU A 207 29.20 -20.04 10.49
C GLU A 207 29.20 -21.02 9.30
N SER A 208 28.03 -21.45 8.83
CA SER A 208 27.91 -22.31 7.66
C SER A 208 28.45 -21.62 6.41
N LEU A 209 28.12 -20.35 6.17
CA LEU A 209 28.65 -19.57 5.05
C LEU A 209 30.17 -19.39 5.13
N ALA A 210 30.72 -19.13 6.31
CA ALA A 210 32.16 -19.01 6.52
C ALA A 210 32.89 -20.35 6.22
N GLY A 211 32.29 -21.46 6.60
CA GLY A 211 32.80 -22.79 6.29
C GLY A 211 32.86 -23.09 4.78
N PHE A 212 31.79 -22.68 4.04
CA PHE A 212 31.79 -22.78 2.57
C PHE A 212 32.86 -21.89 1.91
N ALA A 213 33.06 -20.68 2.40
CA ALA A 213 34.06 -19.76 1.87
C ALA A 213 35.48 -20.29 2.08
N HIS A 214 35.77 -20.92 3.23
CA HIS A 214 37.08 -21.56 3.50
C HIS A 214 37.31 -22.80 2.62
N SER A 215 36.30 -23.63 2.40
CA SER A 215 36.45 -24.81 1.54
C SER A 215 36.65 -24.43 0.06
N ALA A 216 36.06 -23.34 -0.41
CA ALA A 216 36.25 -22.84 -1.77
C ALA A 216 37.66 -22.24 -2.01
N GLN A 217 38.34 -21.76 -0.99
CA GLN A 217 39.72 -21.22 -1.07
C GLN A 217 40.80 -22.30 -0.91
N GLY A 218 40.50 -23.41 -0.24
CA GLY A 218 41.46 -24.52 -0.01
C GLY A 218 41.60 -25.52 -1.14
N GLY A 219 40.83 -25.36 -2.23
CA GLY A 219 40.83 -26.28 -3.43
C GLY A 219 41.70 -25.80 -4.60
N ARG A 220 42.72 -24.95 -4.35
CA ARG A 220 43.69 -24.57 -5.38
C ARG A 220 45.07 -25.07 -5.06
#